data_a0feca00896f765a1d9ea5f65b1e0bb6
#
_entry.id   a0feca00896f765a1d9ea5f65b1e0bb6
#
_cell.length_a   1.000
_cell.length_b   1.000
_cell.length_c   1.000
_cell.angle_alpha   90.00
_cell.angle_beta   90.00
_cell.angle_gamma   90.00
#
_symmetry.space_group_name_H-M   'P 1'
#
loop_
_entity.id
_entity.type
_entity.pdbx_description
1 polymer ?
#
loop_
_entity_poly.entity_id
_entity_poly.type
_entity_poly.pdbx_seq_one_letter_code
_entity_poly.pdbx_strand_id
1 'polypeptide(L)'
;MTNPILRPRALLAASAATLALALALPGAAAARTVTDLAGRQVDVPDHPKRILLGEGRFVFAMALLDRADPTARIVGWQGELKQQDPYAWTQLTTSYPRAAKVPLIGKSSEDSVSPERIVDLQPDVAIFGLAGHGPGKNSPMVAALQAAGIPVVFIDFRQHPVQNTVASMKILGAAVDRPAEAQAYVDFYSGRLKAVQDLAAAVPEAKRPRVFVEMLAGVWPSCCHTTGTGSLGDLVEAAGGVNIARGVVPGAIGDVSLEFLLTHQPDVYVATGSRSEPGRPGLLAGPGVAPETAAASLDVLLSRPGIKQLDAVQAGRAHGLWHAFYNSPYNILALEALATWLHPEAARARGIDPEADLGTLYGTFLSAPVAGTYWTDPGTRAGARRAAPAGR
;
A
#
# COMPACT_ATOMS: atom_id res chain seq x y z
N MET A 1 34.90 -39.20 98.96
CA MET A 1 34.30 -40.40 98.42
C MET A 1 32.90 -40.03 97.88
N THR A 2 32.59 -40.21 96.69
CA THR A 2 31.39 -39.97 95.83
C THR A 2 31.61 -38.95 94.79
N ASN A 3 31.75 -39.48 93.55
CA ASN A 3 31.77 -38.79 92.32
C ASN A 3 30.36 -38.33 91.92
N PRO A 4 30.21 -37.12 91.29
CA PRO A 4 28.99 -36.82 90.62
C PRO A 4 29.21 -36.91 89.07
N ILE A 5 28.24 -37.57 88.49
CA ILE A 5 28.08 -37.85 87.08
C ILE A 5 27.76 -36.58 86.30
N LEU A 6 28.60 -36.27 85.24
CA LEU A 6 28.33 -35.24 84.23
C LEU A 6 27.31 -35.77 83.22
N ARG A 7 26.22 -35.04 83.02
CA ARG A 7 25.27 -35.23 81.93
C ARG A 7 25.67 -34.35 80.74
N PRO A 8 25.68 -34.82 79.46
CA PRO A 8 25.93 -33.99 78.31
C PRO A 8 24.68 -33.19 77.93
N ARG A 9 24.86 -31.90 77.75
CA ARG A 9 23.85 -30.99 77.18
C ARG A 9 23.78 -31.24 75.67
N ALA A 10 22.61 -31.60 75.17
CA ALA A 10 22.29 -31.64 73.78
C ALA A 10 22.15 -30.22 73.21
N LEU A 11 22.99 -29.88 72.22
CA LEU A 11 22.91 -28.66 71.44
C LEU A 11 21.87 -28.90 70.34
N LEU A 12 20.71 -28.23 70.46
CA LEU A 12 19.73 -28.11 69.38
C LEU A 12 20.26 -27.11 68.32
N ALA A 13 20.68 -27.63 67.18
CA ALA A 13 20.97 -26.83 66.00
C ALA A 13 19.66 -26.43 65.35
N ALA A 14 19.30 -25.15 65.41
CA ALA A 14 18.20 -24.55 64.68
C ALA A 14 18.62 -24.29 63.25
N SER A 15 18.16 -25.15 62.30
CA SER A 15 18.34 -24.93 60.85
C SER A 15 17.36 -23.86 60.40
N ALA A 16 17.83 -22.65 60.17
CA ALA A 16 17.06 -21.59 59.48
C ALA A 16 17.01 -21.90 57.97
N ALA A 17 15.87 -22.44 57.56
CA ALA A 17 15.55 -22.59 56.13
C ALA A 17 15.18 -21.21 55.56
N THR A 18 16.14 -20.52 54.93
CA THR A 18 15.90 -19.32 54.12
C THR A 18 15.17 -19.71 52.85
N LEU A 19 13.86 -19.49 52.85
CA LEU A 19 13.00 -19.61 51.65
C LEU A 19 13.32 -18.40 50.73
N ALA A 20 14.19 -18.59 49.72
CA ALA A 20 14.41 -17.62 48.69
C ALA A 20 13.18 -17.55 47.79
N LEU A 21 12.31 -16.58 48.03
CA LEU A 21 11.21 -16.21 47.15
C LEU A 21 11.84 -15.56 45.91
N ALA A 22 12.09 -16.35 44.86
CA ALA A 22 12.45 -15.85 43.54
C ALA A 22 11.27 -15.02 43.02
N LEU A 23 11.33 -13.69 43.18
CA LEU A 23 10.51 -12.75 42.43
C LEU A 23 10.82 -13.00 40.96
N ALA A 24 9.96 -13.72 40.24
CA ALA A 24 9.95 -13.74 38.81
C ALA A 24 9.63 -12.32 38.36
N LEU A 25 10.67 -11.53 38.10
CA LEU A 25 10.54 -10.30 37.34
C LEU A 25 9.87 -10.71 36.02
N PRO A 26 8.77 -10.05 35.61
CA PRO A 26 8.26 -10.27 34.28
C PRO A 26 9.42 -10.06 33.32
N GLY A 27 9.85 -11.12 32.61
CA GLY A 27 10.92 -11.02 31.64
C GLY A 27 10.58 -9.87 30.73
N ALA A 28 11.46 -8.87 30.59
CA ALA A 28 11.30 -7.83 29.60
C ALA A 28 11.01 -8.54 28.27
N ALA A 29 9.85 -8.30 27.69
CA ALA A 29 9.52 -8.87 26.39
C ALA A 29 10.68 -8.51 25.46
N ALA A 30 11.31 -9.50 24.83
CA ALA A 30 12.38 -9.26 23.90
C ALA A 30 11.87 -8.28 22.83
N ALA A 31 12.63 -7.25 22.58
CA ALA A 31 12.27 -6.17 21.66
C ALA A 31 13.39 -5.99 20.64
N ARG A 32 13.01 -5.72 19.40
CA ARG A 32 13.96 -5.37 18.33
C ARG A 32 13.84 -3.90 18.00
N THR A 33 14.95 -3.26 17.72
CA THR A 33 14.97 -1.87 17.25
C THR A 33 14.81 -1.84 15.73
N VAL A 34 13.80 -1.12 15.24
CA VAL A 34 13.54 -0.89 13.82
C VAL A 34 13.78 0.59 13.51
N THR A 35 14.61 0.88 12.50
CA THR A 35 14.71 2.25 11.97
C THR A 35 13.61 2.44 10.95
N ASP A 36 12.63 3.30 11.26
CA ASP A 36 11.49 3.55 10.38
C ASP A 36 11.81 4.53 9.23
N LEU A 37 10.85 4.73 8.34
CA LEU A 37 11.05 5.58 7.17
C LEU A 37 11.14 7.09 7.51
N ALA A 38 10.72 7.50 8.71
CA ALA A 38 10.95 8.85 9.24
C ALA A 38 12.35 9.01 9.85
N GLY A 39 13.20 7.96 9.83
CA GLY A 39 14.56 7.95 10.39
C GLY A 39 14.61 7.76 11.91
N ARG A 40 13.51 7.35 12.55
CA ARG A 40 13.44 7.13 14.00
C ARG A 40 13.78 5.68 14.33
N GLN A 41 14.47 5.49 15.45
CA GLN A 41 14.63 4.17 16.06
C GLN A 41 13.43 3.87 16.95
N VAL A 42 12.76 2.75 16.69
CA VAL A 42 11.54 2.32 17.38
C VAL A 42 11.74 0.91 17.90
N ASP A 43 11.60 0.74 19.21
CA ASP A 43 11.62 -0.60 19.82
C ASP A 43 10.24 -1.23 19.69
N VAL A 44 10.18 -2.36 18.99
CA VAL A 44 8.95 -3.13 18.77
C VAL A 44 9.10 -4.52 19.41
N PRO A 45 8.04 -5.12 19.94
CA PRO A 45 8.08 -6.49 20.46
C PRO A 45 8.55 -7.48 19.38
N ASP A 46 9.30 -8.51 19.76
CA ASP A 46 9.83 -9.50 18.79
C ASP A 46 8.73 -10.25 18.03
N HIS A 47 7.58 -10.52 18.68
CA HIS A 47 6.47 -11.25 18.07
C HIS A 47 5.14 -10.52 18.30
N PRO A 48 4.90 -9.37 17.64
CA PRO A 48 3.69 -8.60 17.84
C PRO A 48 2.46 -9.37 17.35
N LYS A 49 1.44 -9.45 18.20
CA LYS A 49 0.17 -10.16 17.92
C LYS A 49 -0.98 -9.19 17.68
N ARG A 50 -0.81 -7.94 18.05
CA ARG A 50 -1.83 -6.89 18.00
C ARG A 50 -1.32 -5.72 17.18
N ILE A 51 -1.63 -5.73 15.89
CA ILE A 51 -1.14 -4.75 14.93
C ILE A 51 -2.26 -3.75 14.63
N LEU A 52 -1.96 -2.46 14.72
CA LEU A 52 -2.86 -1.39 14.30
C LEU A 52 -2.37 -0.81 12.98
N LEU A 53 -3.30 -0.62 12.03
CA LEU A 53 -3.00 0.03 10.76
C LEU A 53 -3.57 1.45 10.75
N GLY A 54 -2.73 2.44 10.53
CA GLY A 54 -3.12 3.84 10.39
C GLY A 54 -3.96 4.13 9.14
N GLU A 55 -3.85 3.26 8.13
CA GLU A 55 -4.72 3.23 6.96
C GLU A 55 -5.17 1.79 6.69
N GLY A 56 -6.46 1.59 6.38
CA GLY A 56 -7.01 0.26 6.09
C GLY A 56 -6.37 -0.39 4.86
N ARG A 57 -5.90 0.43 3.90
CA ARG A 57 -5.20 -0.05 2.70
C ARG A 57 -3.84 -0.69 2.95
N PHE A 58 -3.23 -0.48 4.11
CA PHE A 58 -2.02 -1.23 4.48
C PHE A 58 -2.27 -2.74 4.62
N VAL A 59 -3.53 -3.17 4.64
CA VAL A 59 -3.88 -4.61 4.54
C VAL A 59 -3.31 -5.25 3.28
N PHE A 60 -3.13 -4.52 2.17
CA PHE A 60 -2.49 -5.03 0.96
C PHE A 60 -1.02 -5.43 1.21
N ALA A 61 -0.30 -4.64 2.00
CA ALA A 61 1.06 -5.00 2.41
C ALA A 61 1.07 -6.16 3.42
N MET A 62 0.11 -6.17 4.36
CA MET A 62 -0.04 -7.29 5.29
C MET A 62 -0.37 -8.60 4.58
N ALA A 63 -1.11 -8.58 3.47
CA ALA A 63 -1.44 -9.77 2.69
C ALA A 63 -0.20 -10.45 2.08
N LEU A 64 0.87 -9.71 1.81
CA LEU A 64 2.15 -10.25 1.36
C LEU A 64 2.94 -10.92 2.50
N LEU A 65 2.68 -10.55 3.75
CA LEU A 65 3.42 -10.98 4.94
C LEU A 65 2.67 -12.06 5.73
N ASP A 66 1.38 -11.88 5.96
CA ASP A 66 0.50 -12.83 6.64
C ASP A 66 -0.45 -13.49 5.61
N ARG A 67 0.12 -14.23 4.68
CA ARG A 67 -0.56 -14.77 3.50
C ARG A 67 -1.84 -15.55 3.83
N ALA A 68 -1.87 -16.32 4.91
CA ALA A 68 -3.03 -17.16 5.27
C ALA A 68 -4.27 -16.33 5.64
N ASP A 69 -4.08 -15.27 6.44
CA ASP A 69 -5.11 -14.28 6.80
C ASP A 69 -4.44 -12.96 7.18
N PRO A 70 -4.44 -11.97 6.29
CA PRO A 70 -3.81 -10.66 6.55
C PRO A 70 -4.47 -9.89 7.69
N THR A 71 -5.65 -10.32 8.14
CA THR A 71 -6.42 -9.64 9.20
C THR A 71 -6.28 -10.31 10.56
N ALA A 72 -5.64 -11.49 10.64
CA ALA A 72 -5.58 -12.30 11.85
C ALA A 72 -5.03 -11.55 13.08
N ARG A 73 -4.02 -10.70 12.86
CA ARG A 73 -3.36 -9.92 13.90
C ARG A 73 -3.81 -8.45 13.95
N ILE A 74 -4.69 -8.01 13.05
CA ILE A 74 -5.15 -6.62 13.01
C ILE A 74 -6.19 -6.39 14.10
N VAL A 75 -5.91 -5.45 15.01
CA VAL A 75 -6.79 -5.07 16.11
C VAL A 75 -7.57 -3.78 15.84
N GLY A 76 -7.15 -3.00 14.86
CA GLY A 76 -7.84 -1.78 14.44
C GLY A 76 -7.23 -1.19 13.17
N TRP A 77 -8.03 -0.47 12.41
CA TRP A 77 -7.61 0.27 11.23
C TRP A 77 -8.52 1.46 10.92
N GLN A 78 -8.05 2.37 10.07
CA GLN A 78 -8.90 3.44 9.54
C GLN A 78 -9.85 2.89 8.47
N GLY A 79 -11.05 3.48 8.35
CA GLY A 79 -12.15 2.94 7.56
C GLY A 79 -12.15 3.33 6.08
N GLU A 80 -11.11 3.97 5.56
CA GLU A 80 -11.07 4.55 4.23
C GLU A 80 -11.16 3.50 3.11
N LEU A 81 -10.66 2.28 3.32
CA LEU A 81 -10.69 1.22 2.29
C LEU A 81 -12.11 0.93 1.82
N LYS A 82 -13.06 0.77 2.75
CA LYS A 82 -14.46 0.48 2.41
C LYS A 82 -15.10 1.61 1.59
N GLN A 83 -14.73 2.85 1.87
CA GLN A 83 -15.28 4.03 1.20
C GLN A 83 -14.60 4.27 -0.14
N GLN A 84 -13.29 4.13 -0.20
CA GLN A 84 -12.48 4.48 -1.37
C GLN A 84 -12.44 3.37 -2.41
N ASP A 85 -12.57 2.09 -1.98
CA ASP A 85 -12.53 0.93 -2.85
C ASP A 85 -13.50 -0.17 -2.37
N PRO A 86 -14.80 -0.01 -2.67
CA PRO A 86 -15.83 -0.96 -2.23
C PRO A 86 -15.67 -2.36 -2.83
N TYR A 87 -15.06 -2.48 -4.00
CA TYR A 87 -14.80 -3.77 -4.64
C TYR A 87 -13.68 -4.53 -3.91
N ALA A 88 -12.55 -3.87 -3.65
CA ALA A 88 -11.48 -4.46 -2.85
C ALA A 88 -11.94 -4.80 -1.43
N TRP A 89 -12.77 -3.95 -0.83
CA TRP A 89 -13.40 -4.25 0.47
C TRP A 89 -14.26 -5.51 0.42
N THR A 90 -15.10 -5.65 -0.60
CA THR A 90 -15.96 -6.82 -0.79
C THR A 90 -15.13 -8.09 -0.97
N GLN A 91 -14.10 -8.05 -1.81
CA GLN A 91 -13.19 -9.19 -2.00
C GLN A 91 -12.49 -9.55 -0.68
N LEU A 92 -11.95 -8.56 0.04
CA LEU A 92 -11.27 -8.76 1.32
C LEU A 92 -12.19 -9.43 2.35
N THR A 93 -13.42 -8.91 2.52
CA THR A 93 -14.38 -9.44 3.51
C THR A 93 -14.98 -10.78 3.12
N THR A 94 -15.03 -11.10 1.83
CA THR A 94 -15.43 -12.42 1.33
C THR A 94 -14.33 -13.46 1.59
N SER A 95 -13.08 -13.12 1.28
CA SER A 95 -11.94 -14.01 1.49
C SER A 95 -11.58 -14.15 2.97
N TYR A 96 -11.72 -13.08 3.74
CA TYR A 96 -11.36 -12.98 5.16
C TYR A 96 -12.49 -12.32 5.96
N PRO A 97 -13.54 -13.08 6.38
CA PRO A 97 -14.73 -12.51 7.04
C PRO A 97 -14.43 -11.73 8.33
N ARG A 98 -13.29 -12.01 8.98
CA ARG A 98 -12.80 -11.26 10.15
C ARG A 98 -12.59 -9.78 9.81
N ALA A 99 -12.20 -9.42 8.58
CA ALA A 99 -11.99 -8.04 8.15
C ALA A 99 -13.20 -7.13 8.46
N ALA A 100 -14.41 -7.62 8.25
CA ALA A 100 -15.64 -6.88 8.53
C ALA A 100 -15.85 -6.55 10.02
N LYS A 101 -15.14 -7.25 10.93
CA LYS A 101 -15.27 -7.14 12.38
C LYS A 101 -14.10 -6.37 13.02
N VAL A 102 -13.08 -6.01 12.27
CA VAL A 102 -11.94 -5.21 12.78
C VAL A 102 -12.44 -3.83 13.19
N PRO A 103 -12.18 -3.36 14.42
CA PRO A 103 -12.58 -2.05 14.89
C PRO A 103 -12.03 -0.91 14.04
N LEU A 104 -12.86 0.11 13.79
CA LEU A 104 -12.43 1.33 13.12
C LEU A 104 -11.89 2.32 14.14
N ILE A 105 -10.68 2.87 13.89
CA ILE A 105 -10.08 3.94 14.69
C ILE A 105 -10.46 5.33 14.19
N GLY A 106 -10.98 5.43 12.98
CA GLY A 106 -11.38 6.65 12.30
C GLY A 106 -12.05 6.33 10.97
N LYS A 107 -12.42 7.37 10.21
CA LYS A 107 -13.06 7.24 8.88
C LYS A 107 -12.02 7.27 7.75
N SER A 108 -11.73 8.45 7.20
CA SER A 108 -10.88 8.63 6.01
C SER A 108 -9.99 9.87 6.06
N SER A 109 -9.83 10.48 7.23
CA SER A 109 -8.93 11.63 7.45
C SER A 109 -8.26 11.51 8.81
N GLU A 110 -7.11 12.18 8.99
CA GLU A 110 -6.39 12.23 10.26
C GLU A 110 -7.29 12.71 11.40
N ASP A 111 -8.05 13.80 11.20
CA ASP A 111 -8.95 14.39 12.20
C ASP A 111 -10.04 13.44 12.68
N SER A 112 -10.32 12.37 11.93
CA SER A 112 -11.32 11.37 12.32
C SER A 112 -10.75 10.27 13.22
N VAL A 113 -9.43 10.21 13.41
CA VAL A 113 -8.77 9.17 14.20
C VAL A 113 -8.80 9.53 15.68
N SER A 114 -9.26 8.59 16.54
CA SER A 114 -9.30 8.75 17.99
C SER A 114 -8.10 8.08 18.66
N PRO A 115 -7.21 8.85 19.31
CA PRO A 115 -6.10 8.30 20.07
C PRO A 115 -6.55 7.44 21.24
N GLU A 116 -7.65 7.81 21.94
CA GLU A 116 -8.21 7.04 23.04
C GLU A 116 -8.64 5.65 22.58
N ARG A 117 -9.30 5.58 21.41
CA ARG A 117 -9.71 4.30 20.83
C ARG A 117 -8.51 3.43 20.45
N ILE A 118 -7.42 4.03 20.00
CA ILE A 118 -6.17 3.29 19.75
C ILE A 118 -5.60 2.72 21.04
N VAL A 119 -5.56 3.52 22.11
CA VAL A 119 -5.07 3.09 23.43
C VAL A 119 -5.93 1.96 23.99
N ASP A 120 -7.24 2.04 23.87
CA ASP A 120 -8.19 0.99 24.32
C ASP A 120 -7.97 -0.34 23.57
N LEU A 121 -7.55 -0.27 22.31
CA LEU A 121 -7.23 -1.45 21.50
C LEU A 121 -5.90 -2.10 21.89
N GLN A 122 -5.07 -1.48 22.71
CA GLN A 122 -3.79 -2.00 23.21
C GLN A 122 -2.95 -2.68 22.11
N PRO A 123 -2.61 -2.00 21.02
CA PRO A 123 -1.76 -2.59 19.99
C PRO A 123 -0.33 -2.76 20.48
N ASP A 124 0.33 -3.84 20.05
CA ASP A 124 1.76 -4.07 20.26
C ASP A 124 2.61 -3.15 19.37
N VAL A 125 2.08 -2.77 18.22
CA VAL A 125 2.69 -1.85 17.26
C VAL A 125 1.62 -1.17 16.39
N ALA A 126 1.81 0.11 16.09
CA ALA A 126 0.99 0.87 15.16
C ALA A 126 1.82 1.21 13.91
N ILE A 127 1.27 0.92 12.72
CA ILE A 127 1.89 1.16 11.42
C ILE A 127 1.21 2.36 10.77
N PHE A 128 1.92 3.45 10.57
CA PHE A 128 1.41 4.69 9.99
C PHE A 128 2.13 5.04 8.68
N GLY A 129 1.46 5.81 7.81
CA GLY A 129 2.09 6.41 6.63
C GLY A 129 2.85 7.69 6.98
N LEU A 130 3.89 8.04 6.21
CA LEU A 130 4.60 9.33 6.38
C LEU A 130 3.66 10.52 6.24
N ALA A 131 2.69 10.42 5.35
CA ALA A 131 1.57 11.33 5.14
C ALA A 131 0.47 10.58 4.38
N GLY A 132 -0.79 10.91 4.62
CA GLY A 132 -1.89 10.23 3.95
C GLY A 132 -3.23 10.52 4.58
N HIS A 133 -4.04 9.47 4.70
CA HIS A 133 -5.37 9.56 5.32
C HIS A 133 -5.30 9.43 6.85
N GLY A 134 -4.28 8.72 7.37
CA GLY A 134 -4.03 8.59 8.79
C GLY A 134 -3.05 9.63 9.34
N PRO A 135 -2.73 9.57 10.64
CA PRO A 135 -1.76 10.44 11.29
C PRO A 135 -0.38 10.33 10.63
N GLY A 136 0.14 11.46 10.14
CA GLY A 136 1.47 11.55 9.57
C GLY A 136 2.57 11.73 10.62
N LYS A 137 3.82 11.76 10.18
CA LYS A 137 5.00 11.83 11.07
C LYS A 137 5.05 13.06 11.99
N ASN A 138 4.36 14.13 11.64
CA ASN A 138 4.31 15.37 12.41
C ASN A 138 3.04 15.49 13.26
N SER A 139 2.18 14.47 13.26
CA SER A 139 0.94 14.47 14.05
C SER A 139 1.24 14.45 15.56
N PRO A 140 0.60 15.31 16.35
CA PRO A 140 0.72 15.27 17.81
C PRO A 140 0.21 13.96 18.41
N MET A 141 -0.64 13.22 17.70
CA MET A 141 -1.11 11.88 18.08
C MET A 141 0.05 10.89 18.24
N VAL A 142 1.09 10.99 17.41
CA VAL A 142 2.24 10.09 17.48
C VAL A 142 2.92 10.18 18.83
N ALA A 143 3.15 11.40 19.34
CA ALA A 143 3.72 11.62 20.66
C ALA A 143 2.82 11.09 21.78
N ALA A 144 1.50 11.26 21.66
CA ALA A 144 0.53 10.74 22.63
C ALA A 144 0.53 9.21 22.69
N LEU A 145 0.57 8.52 21.54
CA LEU A 145 0.66 7.06 21.47
C LEU A 145 1.98 6.54 22.07
N GLN A 146 3.10 7.20 21.77
CA GLN A 146 4.39 6.85 22.34
C GLN A 146 4.42 7.02 23.87
N ALA A 147 3.80 8.10 24.40
CA ALA A 147 3.64 8.31 25.83
C ALA A 147 2.76 7.23 26.49
N ALA A 148 1.83 6.64 25.75
CA ALA A 148 1.03 5.50 26.17
C ALA A 148 1.75 4.14 26.01
N GLY A 149 3.03 4.13 25.60
CA GLY A 149 3.83 2.92 25.42
C GLY A 149 3.54 2.16 24.12
N ILE A 150 2.86 2.77 23.15
CA ILE A 150 2.55 2.16 21.85
C ILE A 150 3.62 2.56 20.85
N PRO A 151 4.44 1.60 20.35
CA PRO A 151 5.41 1.86 19.29
C PRO A 151 4.70 2.27 17.98
N VAL A 152 5.13 3.36 17.36
CA VAL A 152 4.63 3.83 16.07
C VAL A 152 5.75 3.73 15.04
N VAL A 153 5.52 2.96 13.96
CA VAL A 153 6.45 2.74 12.86
C VAL A 153 5.90 3.36 11.58
N PHE A 154 6.71 4.16 10.89
CA PHE A 154 6.33 4.80 9.63
C PHE A 154 6.83 4.03 8.40
N ILE A 155 5.92 3.87 7.43
CA ILE A 155 6.17 3.34 6.08
C ILE A 155 5.62 4.31 5.03
N ASP A 156 5.94 4.11 3.75
CA ASP A 156 5.39 4.90 2.66
C ASP A 156 5.29 4.10 1.36
N PHE A 157 4.06 4.02 0.83
CA PHE A 157 3.79 3.52 -0.51
C PHE A 157 3.17 4.61 -1.40
N ARG A 158 3.03 5.84 -0.86
CA ARG A 158 2.20 6.90 -1.45
C ARG A 158 2.99 8.13 -1.88
N GLN A 159 3.86 8.67 -1.00
CA GLN A 159 4.56 9.92 -1.27
C GLN A 159 5.62 9.73 -2.35
N HIS A 160 6.50 8.74 -2.16
CA HIS A 160 7.56 8.38 -3.10
C HIS A 160 7.61 6.86 -3.29
N PRO A 161 6.61 6.27 -3.99
CA PRO A 161 6.48 4.82 -4.07
C PRO A 161 7.71 4.13 -4.69
N VAL A 162 8.32 4.72 -5.72
CA VAL A 162 9.49 4.12 -6.39
C VAL A 162 10.69 4.03 -5.44
N GLN A 163 10.92 5.07 -4.63
CA GLN A 163 12.05 5.12 -3.69
C GLN A 163 11.78 4.34 -2.41
N ASN A 164 10.53 4.35 -1.93
CA ASN A 164 10.21 3.96 -0.56
C ASN A 164 9.60 2.57 -0.41
N THR A 165 9.05 1.95 -1.48
CA THR A 165 8.35 0.66 -1.36
C THR A 165 9.26 -0.46 -0.82
N VAL A 166 10.48 -0.58 -1.34
CA VAL A 166 11.45 -1.60 -0.88
C VAL A 166 11.79 -1.41 0.60
N ALA A 167 12.13 -0.18 1.00
CA ALA A 167 12.44 0.14 2.39
C ALA A 167 11.22 -0.09 3.29
N SER A 168 10.03 0.36 2.87
CA SER A 168 8.78 0.18 3.62
C SER A 168 8.42 -1.29 3.84
N MET A 169 8.60 -2.15 2.84
CA MET A 169 8.35 -3.59 2.99
C MET A 169 9.32 -4.23 3.97
N LYS A 170 10.62 -3.88 3.92
CA LYS A 170 11.61 -4.37 4.89
C LYS A 170 11.31 -3.90 6.31
N ILE A 171 10.98 -2.63 6.48
CA ILE A 171 10.61 -2.03 7.77
C ILE A 171 9.36 -2.71 8.33
N LEU A 172 8.30 -2.85 7.50
CA LEU A 172 7.08 -3.51 7.91
C LEU A 172 7.32 -4.97 8.28
N GLY A 173 8.07 -5.72 7.44
CA GLY A 173 8.43 -7.11 7.73
C GLY A 173 9.18 -7.27 9.05
N ALA A 174 10.13 -6.37 9.35
CA ALA A 174 10.82 -6.34 10.65
C ALA A 174 9.85 -5.98 11.80
N ALA A 175 9.00 -4.97 11.61
CA ALA A 175 8.09 -4.50 12.65
C ALA A 175 7.00 -5.52 13.01
N VAL A 176 6.59 -6.39 12.06
CA VAL A 176 5.53 -7.38 12.28
C VAL A 176 6.04 -8.83 12.36
N ASP A 177 7.35 -9.02 12.49
CA ASP A 177 8.01 -10.34 12.57
C ASP A 177 7.74 -11.24 11.35
N ARG A 178 7.96 -10.66 10.14
CA ARG A 178 7.87 -11.33 8.84
C ARG A 178 9.00 -10.90 7.89
N PRO A 179 10.28 -10.92 8.35
CA PRO A 179 11.39 -10.43 7.53
C PRO A 179 11.66 -11.30 6.30
N ALA A 180 11.42 -12.61 6.39
CA ALA A 180 11.64 -13.54 5.27
C ALA A 180 10.62 -13.33 4.15
N GLU A 181 9.35 -13.19 4.49
CA GLU A 181 8.26 -12.92 3.56
C GLU A 181 8.44 -11.55 2.89
N ALA A 182 8.83 -10.54 3.69
CA ALA A 182 9.15 -9.23 3.18
C ALA A 182 10.32 -9.26 2.19
N GLN A 183 11.40 -10.00 2.50
CA GLN A 183 12.56 -10.10 1.62
C GLN A 183 12.19 -10.82 0.31
N ALA A 184 11.42 -11.90 0.36
CA ALA A 184 10.97 -12.61 -0.84
C ALA A 184 10.17 -11.69 -1.79
N TYR A 185 9.28 -10.87 -1.22
CA TYR A 185 8.56 -9.86 -2.02
C TYR A 185 9.48 -8.76 -2.54
N VAL A 186 10.41 -8.28 -1.73
CA VAL A 186 11.39 -7.26 -2.12
C VAL A 186 12.26 -7.74 -3.28
N ASP A 187 12.64 -9.00 -3.30
CA ASP A 187 13.43 -9.57 -4.39
C ASP A 187 12.65 -9.59 -5.71
N PHE A 188 11.38 -10.02 -5.66
CA PHE A 188 10.45 -9.92 -6.79
C PHE A 188 10.30 -8.48 -7.28
N TYR A 189 9.92 -7.57 -6.38
CA TYR A 189 9.72 -6.14 -6.68
C TYR A 189 10.96 -5.51 -7.32
N SER A 190 12.13 -5.72 -6.71
CA SER A 190 13.39 -5.10 -7.15
C SER A 190 13.82 -5.57 -8.54
N GLY A 191 13.58 -6.85 -8.87
CA GLY A 191 13.85 -7.38 -10.20
C GLY A 191 13.00 -6.71 -11.28
N ARG A 192 11.71 -6.50 -11.00
CA ARG A 192 10.78 -5.81 -11.92
C ARG A 192 11.07 -4.33 -12.04
N LEU A 193 11.30 -3.67 -10.91
CA LEU A 193 11.70 -2.26 -10.88
C LEU A 193 12.94 -2.01 -11.75
N LYS A 194 13.96 -2.86 -11.59
CA LYS A 194 15.19 -2.76 -12.39
C LYS A 194 14.92 -2.91 -13.89
N ALA A 195 14.09 -3.88 -14.30
CA ALA A 195 13.76 -4.08 -15.71
C ALA A 195 13.10 -2.84 -16.34
N VAL A 196 12.18 -2.19 -15.61
CA VAL A 196 11.55 -0.95 -16.07
C VAL A 196 12.53 0.23 -16.07
N GLN A 197 13.36 0.37 -15.05
CA GLN A 197 14.39 1.41 -15.00
C GLN A 197 15.42 1.28 -16.10
N ASP A 198 15.84 0.06 -16.45
CA ASP A 198 16.75 -0.20 -17.58
C ASP A 198 16.08 0.13 -18.92
N LEU A 199 14.75 -0.07 -19.04
CA LEU A 199 13.99 0.39 -20.20
C LEU A 199 14.00 1.92 -20.27
N ALA A 200 13.62 2.59 -19.19
CA ALA A 200 13.51 4.04 -19.15
C ALA A 200 14.84 4.74 -19.41
N ALA A 201 15.94 4.18 -18.90
CA ALA A 201 17.30 4.70 -19.12
C ALA A 201 17.74 4.63 -20.60
N ALA A 202 17.21 3.67 -21.36
CA ALA A 202 17.49 3.54 -22.79
C ALA A 202 16.66 4.48 -23.67
N VAL A 203 15.66 5.18 -23.12
CA VAL A 203 14.80 6.12 -23.85
C VAL A 203 15.39 7.53 -23.77
N PRO A 204 15.80 8.13 -24.91
CA PRO A 204 16.23 9.52 -24.94
C PRO A 204 15.16 10.46 -24.39
N GLU A 205 15.54 11.46 -23.62
CA GLU A 205 14.60 12.39 -22.96
C GLU A 205 13.61 13.02 -23.96
N ALA A 206 14.11 13.47 -25.11
CA ALA A 206 13.28 14.07 -26.17
C ALA A 206 12.25 13.11 -26.80
N LYS A 207 12.33 11.79 -26.53
CA LYS A 207 11.40 10.76 -27.01
C LYS A 207 10.47 10.22 -25.93
N ARG A 208 10.55 10.75 -24.72
CA ARG A 208 9.68 10.35 -23.61
C ARG A 208 8.28 10.88 -23.82
N PRO A 209 7.25 10.00 -23.82
CA PRO A 209 5.86 10.45 -23.97
C PRO A 209 5.44 11.35 -22.81
N ARG A 210 4.65 12.37 -23.13
CA ARG A 210 4.01 13.26 -22.15
C ARG A 210 2.75 12.60 -21.62
N VAL A 211 2.65 12.46 -20.31
CA VAL A 211 1.60 11.70 -19.65
C VAL A 211 0.78 12.60 -18.72
N PHE A 212 -0.53 12.45 -18.76
CA PHE A 212 -1.42 12.99 -17.74
C PHE A 212 -2.12 11.86 -17.00
N VAL A 213 -2.09 11.89 -15.67
CA VAL A 213 -2.80 10.96 -14.81
C VAL A 213 -3.95 11.68 -14.11
N GLU A 214 -5.19 11.36 -14.43
CA GLU A 214 -6.36 11.83 -13.68
C GLU A 214 -6.67 10.84 -12.55
N MET A 215 -6.47 11.27 -11.32
CA MET A 215 -6.70 10.46 -10.13
C MET A 215 -8.19 10.46 -9.74
N LEU A 216 -8.77 9.29 -9.47
CA LEU A 216 -10.21 9.10 -9.22
C LEU A 216 -11.04 9.84 -10.28
N ALA A 217 -10.72 9.56 -11.54
CA ALA A 217 -11.29 10.22 -12.70
C ALA A 217 -12.83 10.19 -12.67
N GLY A 218 -13.44 11.36 -12.85
CA GLY A 218 -14.90 11.54 -12.85
C GLY A 218 -15.56 11.61 -11.47
N VAL A 219 -14.88 11.21 -10.40
CA VAL A 219 -15.42 11.23 -9.03
C VAL A 219 -15.44 12.65 -8.44
N TRP A 220 -14.45 13.46 -8.76
CA TRP A 220 -14.37 14.86 -8.29
C TRP A 220 -15.33 15.76 -9.05
N PRO A 221 -15.88 16.80 -8.40
CA PRO A 221 -16.82 17.75 -9.04
C PRO A 221 -16.21 18.49 -10.22
N SER A 222 -14.92 18.76 -10.19
CA SER A 222 -14.16 19.46 -11.22
C SER A 222 -13.05 18.57 -11.78
N CYS A 223 -12.75 18.71 -13.06
CA CYS A 223 -11.52 18.21 -13.66
C CYS A 223 -10.37 19.15 -13.24
N CYS A 224 -9.17 18.71 -12.93
CA CYS A 224 -8.70 17.36 -12.94
C CYS A 224 -7.82 17.13 -11.73
N HIS A 225 -8.21 16.22 -10.85
CA HIS A 225 -7.37 15.80 -9.74
C HIS A 225 -6.21 14.96 -10.29
N THR A 226 -4.97 15.29 -9.94
CA THR A 226 -3.80 14.72 -10.59
C THR A 226 -2.61 14.56 -9.65
N THR A 227 -1.52 14.09 -10.16
CA THR A 227 -0.28 13.85 -9.43
C THR A 227 0.83 14.80 -9.91
N GLY A 228 1.54 15.38 -8.94
CA GLY A 228 2.71 16.22 -9.19
C GLY A 228 4.01 15.45 -9.05
N THR A 229 4.90 15.91 -8.14
CA THR A 229 6.13 15.19 -7.76
C THR A 229 5.81 14.21 -6.65
N GLY A 230 5.97 12.92 -6.91
CA GLY A 230 5.56 11.82 -6.01
C GLY A 230 4.34 11.05 -6.52
N SER A 231 3.83 10.11 -5.71
CA SER A 231 2.66 9.28 -6.01
C SER A 231 2.76 8.59 -7.38
N LEU A 232 1.68 8.56 -8.16
CA LEU A 232 1.68 7.99 -9.53
C LEU A 232 2.59 8.78 -10.50
N GLY A 233 2.93 10.04 -10.20
CA GLY A 233 3.88 10.81 -10.98
C GLY A 233 5.28 10.20 -10.98
N ASP A 234 5.73 9.69 -9.83
CA ASP A 234 7.01 8.98 -9.74
C ASP A 234 7.00 7.70 -10.59
N LEU A 235 5.86 7.01 -10.69
CA LEU A 235 5.73 5.83 -11.54
C LEU A 235 5.79 6.19 -13.03
N VAL A 236 5.15 7.30 -13.43
CA VAL A 236 5.24 7.81 -14.82
C VAL A 236 6.68 8.09 -15.21
N GLU A 237 7.41 8.82 -14.37
CA GLU A 237 8.82 9.17 -14.60
C GLU A 237 9.72 7.91 -14.63
N ALA A 238 9.50 6.99 -13.68
CA ALA A 238 10.27 5.74 -13.62
C ALA A 238 9.99 4.80 -14.81
N ALA A 239 8.79 4.89 -15.41
CA ALA A 239 8.43 4.18 -16.64
C ALA A 239 8.98 4.85 -17.92
N GLY A 240 9.72 5.95 -17.81
CA GLY A 240 10.29 6.69 -18.95
C GLY A 240 9.31 7.63 -19.63
N GLY A 241 8.26 8.08 -18.94
CA GLY A 241 7.37 9.15 -19.36
C GLY A 241 7.76 10.52 -18.79
N VAL A 242 7.01 11.55 -19.16
CA VAL A 242 7.07 12.90 -18.60
C VAL A 242 5.72 13.25 -18.02
N ASN A 243 5.60 13.38 -16.71
CA ASN A 243 4.38 13.84 -16.06
C ASN A 243 4.18 15.34 -16.33
N ILE A 244 3.15 15.72 -17.12
CA ILE A 244 2.92 17.12 -17.51
C ILE A 244 2.48 18.02 -16.34
N ALA A 245 2.00 17.45 -15.24
CA ALA A 245 1.61 18.19 -14.05
C ALA A 245 2.78 18.36 -13.04
N ARG A 246 3.93 17.76 -13.30
CA ARG A 246 5.13 17.94 -12.47
C ARG A 246 5.59 19.39 -12.47
N GLY A 247 5.83 19.96 -11.30
CA GLY A 247 6.21 21.36 -11.14
C GLY A 247 5.04 22.35 -11.24
N VAL A 248 3.86 21.91 -11.69
CA VAL A 248 2.62 22.70 -11.70
C VAL A 248 1.82 22.44 -10.41
N VAL A 249 1.68 21.16 -10.06
CA VAL A 249 1.05 20.75 -8.79
C VAL A 249 2.10 20.80 -7.68
N PRO A 250 1.87 21.56 -6.60
CA PRO A 250 2.76 21.56 -5.45
C PRO A 250 2.61 20.25 -4.66
N GLY A 251 3.68 19.45 -4.63
CA GLY A 251 3.69 18.17 -3.91
C GLY A 251 3.23 16.97 -4.74
N ALA A 252 2.82 15.90 -4.06
CA ALA A 252 2.54 14.61 -4.70
C ALA A 252 1.17 14.56 -5.40
N ILE A 253 0.18 15.29 -4.90
CA ILE A 253 -1.22 15.23 -5.37
C ILE A 253 -1.83 16.63 -5.29
N GLY A 254 -2.63 17.01 -6.30
CA GLY A 254 -3.34 18.28 -6.35
C GLY A 254 -4.22 18.38 -7.59
N ASP A 255 -4.62 19.59 -7.95
CA ASP A 255 -5.56 19.85 -9.02
C ASP A 255 -4.96 20.75 -10.11
N VAL A 256 -5.35 20.50 -11.35
CA VAL A 256 -5.16 21.42 -12.49
C VAL A 256 -6.49 21.67 -13.17
N SER A 257 -6.61 22.77 -13.91
CA SER A 257 -7.82 23.08 -14.67
C SER A 257 -7.93 22.23 -15.94
N LEU A 258 -9.14 22.06 -16.45
CA LEU A 258 -9.37 21.46 -17.75
C LEU A 258 -8.67 22.26 -18.89
N GLU A 259 -8.61 23.58 -18.76
CA GLU A 259 -7.90 24.46 -19.69
C GLU A 259 -6.39 24.13 -19.75
N PHE A 260 -5.76 23.90 -18.58
CA PHE A 260 -4.39 23.45 -18.52
C PHE A 260 -4.20 22.17 -19.37
N LEU A 261 -5.08 21.19 -19.17
CA LEU A 261 -4.99 19.91 -19.86
C LEU A 261 -5.19 20.06 -21.37
N LEU A 262 -6.16 20.86 -21.81
CA LEU A 262 -6.43 21.13 -23.23
C LEU A 262 -5.29 21.91 -23.90
N THR A 263 -4.59 22.78 -23.16
CA THR A 263 -3.48 23.56 -23.69
C THR A 263 -2.19 22.72 -23.79
N HIS A 264 -1.98 21.79 -22.84
CA HIS A 264 -0.75 21.00 -22.76
C HIS A 264 -0.81 19.65 -23.46
N GLN A 265 -1.97 19.21 -23.94
CA GLN A 265 -2.19 18.01 -24.75
C GLN A 265 -1.21 16.85 -24.45
N PRO A 266 -1.54 15.91 -23.56
CA PRO A 266 -0.67 14.78 -23.28
C PRO A 266 -0.65 13.78 -24.46
N ASP A 267 0.46 13.05 -24.62
CA ASP A 267 0.57 11.94 -25.57
C ASP A 267 -0.17 10.69 -25.07
N VAL A 268 -0.28 10.54 -23.74
CA VAL A 268 -0.97 9.43 -23.08
C VAL A 268 -1.81 9.97 -21.92
N TYR A 269 -3.07 9.55 -21.87
CA TYR A 269 -3.98 9.86 -20.77
C TYR A 269 -4.25 8.59 -19.94
N VAL A 270 -4.09 8.69 -18.63
CA VAL A 270 -4.35 7.60 -17.68
C VAL A 270 -5.42 8.03 -16.68
N ALA A 271 -6.58 7.39 -16.72
CA ALA A 271 -7.60 7.53 -15.69
C ALA A 271 -7.35 6.53 -14.56
N THR A 272 -7.40 6.97 -13.29
CA THR A 272 -7.43 6.00 -12.19
C THR A 272 -8.79 5.99 -11.50
N GLY A 273 -9.19 4.83 -10.97
CA GLY A 273 -10.45 4.71 -10.25
C GLY A 273 -10.64 3.36 -9.57
N SER A 274 -11.65 3.33 -8.71
CA SER A 274 -12.09 2.14 -7.96
C SER A 274 -13.56 2.23 -7.54
N ARG A 275 -14.22 3.36 -7.85
CA ARG A 275 -15.60 3.63 -7.46
C ARG A 275 -16.27 4.69 -8.33
N SER A 276 -17.59 4.77 -8.23
CA SER A 276 -18.42 5.85 -8.77
C SER A 276 -19.15 6.56 -7.64
N GLU A 277 -19.59 7.80 -7.90
CA GLU A 277 -20.46 8.57 -7.03
C GLU A 277 -21.81 8.82 -7.70
N PRO A 278 -22.90 9.03 -6.96
CA PRO A 278 -24.20 9.39 -7.54
C PRO A 278 -24.09 10.60 -8.47
N GLY A 279 -24.49 10.43 -9.74
CA GLY A 279 -24.40 11.49 -10.75
C GLY A 279 -22.99 11.81 -11.28
N ARG A 280 -21.97 11.11 -10.78
CA ARG A 280 -20.56 11.27 -11.19
C ARG A 280 -19.95 9.89 -11.44
N PRO A 281 -20.07 9.37 -12.66
CA PRO A 281 -19.50 8.08 -12.99
C PRO A 281 -17.97 8.13 -12.95
N GLY A 282 -17.36 7.27 -12.14
CA GLY A 282 -15.91 7.09 -12.05
C GLY A 282 -15.44 5.85 -12.78
N LEU A 283 -14.13 5.72 -12.95
CA LEU A 283 -13.52 4.49 -13.42
C LEU A 283 -13.75 3.37 -12.39
N LEU A 284 -14.23 2.24 -12.87
CA LEU A 284 -14.35 1.01 -12.11
C LEU A 284 -13.19 0.09 -12.52
N ALA A 285 -12.22 -0.06 -11.64
CA ALA A 285 -11.09 -0.98 -11.81
C ALA A 285 -10.67 -1.54 -10.44
N GLY A 286 -10.10 -2.72 -10.44
CA GLY A 286 -9.59 -3.38 -9.25
C GLY A 286 -10.17 -4.76 -8.99
N PRO A 287 -9.99 -5.30 -7.79
CA PRO A 287 -10.47 -6.61 -7.39
C PRO A 287 -11.97 -6.78 -7.61
N GLY A 288 -12.39 -7.90 -8.20
CA GLY A 288 -13.80 -8.24 -8.42
C GLY A 288 -14.50 -7.47 -9.55
N VAL A 289 -13.85 -6.54 -10.23
CA VAL A 289 -14.43 -5.80 -11.35
C VAL A 289 -14.31 -6.61 -12.65
N ALA A 290 -15.42 -6.83 -13.34
CA ALA A 290 -15.41 -7.52 -14.62
C ALA A 290 -14.76 -6.67 -15.74
N PRO A 291 -14.06 -7.26 -16.71
CA PRO A 291 -13.38 -6.53 -17.79
C PRO A 291 -14.32 -5.62 -18.60
N GLU A 292 -15.53 -6.08 -18.86
CA GLU A 292 -16.54 -5.33 -19.59
C GLU A 292 -17.02 -4.10 -18.81
N THR A 293 -17.15 -4.24 -17.49
CA THR A 293 -17.50 -3.14 -16.58
C THR A 293 -16.39 -2.09 -16.53
N ALA A 294 -15.13 -2.52 -16.43
CA ALA A 294 -13.98 -1.63 -16.43
C ALA A 294 -13.89 -0.84 -17.75
N ALA A 295 -13.95 -1.53 -18.89
CA ALA A 295 -13.90 -0.90 -20.21
C ALA A 295 -15.05 0.09 -20.43
N ALA A 296 -16.28 -0.30 -20.12
CA ALA A 296 -17.46 0.56 -20.26
C ALA A 296 -17.37 1.82 -19.37
N SER A 297 -16.86 1.68 -18.15
CA SER A 297 -16.66 2.83 -17.25
C SER A 297 -15.59 3.79 -17.77
N LEU A 298 -14.53 3.26 -18.39
CA LEU A 298 -13.51 4.09 -19.05
C LEU A 298 -14.11 4.84 -20.26
N ASP A 299 -14.88 4.16 -21.12
CA ASP A 299 -15.52 4.80 -22.28
C ASP A 299 -16.44 5.97 -21.88
N VAL A 300 -17.19 5.82 -20.78
CA VAL A 300 -18.00 6.91 -20.21
C VAL A 300 -17.11 8.09 -19.81
N LEU A 301 -15.99 7.85 -19.14
CA LEU A 301 -15.06 8.89 -18.72
C LEU A 301 -14.42 9.62 -19.91
N LEU A 302 -14.04 8.88 -20.94
CA LEU A 302 -13.43 9.43 -22.15
C LEU A 302 -14.40 10.24 -23.00
N SER A 303 -15.72 10.04 -22.84
CA SER A 303 -16.76 10.81 -23.52
C SER A 303 -17.04 12.19 -22.91
N ARG A 304 -16.48 12.50 -21.73
CA ARG A 304 -16.71 13.78 -21.02
C ARG A 304 -16.27 14.97 -21.88
N PRO A 305 -17.01 16.11 -21.81
CA PRO A 305 -16.63 17.36 -22.45
C PRO A 305 -15.19 17.75 -22.06
N GLY A 306 -14.38 18.17 -23.03
CA GLY A 306 -12.97 18.47 -22.85
C GLY A 306 -12.07 17.21 -22.93
N ILE A 307 -12.37 16.15 -22.21
CA ILE A 307 -11.56 14.91 -22.21
C ILE A 307 -11.57 14.24 -23.57
N LYS A 308 -12.76 14.11 -24.21
CA LYS A 308 -12.91 13.54 -25.54
C LYS A 308 -12.13 14.30 -26.65
N GLN A 309 -11.72 15.54 -26.37
CA GLN A 309 -10.98 16.39 -27.30
C GLN A 309 -9.45 16.24 -27.19
N LEU A 310 -8.99 15.49 -26.19
CA LEU A 310 -7.56 15.24 -26.04
C LEU A 310 -7.03 14.37 -27.18
N ASP A 311 -5.89 14.76 -27.74
CA ASP A 311 -5.22 14.00 -28.79
C ASP A 311 -4.93 12.57 -28.37
N ALA A 312 -4.53 12.35 -27.12
CA ALA A 312 -4.33 11.03 -26.54
C ALA A 312 -5.60 10.15 -26.61
N VAL A 313 -6.78 10.72 -26.31
CA VAL A 313 -8.06 10.01 -26.37
C VAL A 313 -8.43 9.67 -27.80
N GLN A 314 -8.32 10.62 -28.71
CA GLN A 314 -8.63 10.42 -30.13
C GLN A 314 -7.67 9.43 -30.81
N ALA A 315 -6.41 9.43 -30.43
CA ALA A 315 -5.41 8.46 -30.89
C ALA A 315 -5.56 7.08 -30.20
N GLY A 316 -6.52 6.94 -29.25
CA GLY A 316 -6.74 5.74 -28.47
C GLY A 316 -5.58 5.39 -27.55
N ARG A 317 -4.83 6.38 -27.08
CA ARG A 317 -3.76 6.28 -26.07
C ARG A 317 -4.28 6.73 -24.71
N ALA A 318 -5.46 6.22 -24.36
CA ALA A 318 -6.11 6.47 -23.08
C ALA A 318 -6.33 5.14 -22.37
N HIS A 319 -5.99 5.07 -21.09
CA HIS A 319 -5.96 3.84 -20.32
C HIS A 319 -6.61 4.05 -18.96
N GLY A 320 -7.19 2.97 -18.41
CA GLY A 320 -7.70 2.91 -17.05
C GLY A 320 -6.77 2.12 -16.14
N LEU A 321 -6.61 2.56 -14.90
CA LEU A 321 -5.74 1.93 -13.91
C LEU A 321 -6.42 1.87 -12.54
N TRP A 322 -6.30 0.74 -11.83
CA TRP A 322 -6.79 0.63 -10.47
C TRP A 322 -6.15 1.67 -9.56
N HIS A 323 -6.98 2.43 -8.86
CA HIS A 323 -6.49 3.57 -8.09
C HIS A 323 -5.60 3.17 -6.91
N ALA A 324 -5.89 2.05 -6.22
CA ALA A 324 -5.16 1.70 -5.01
C ALA A 324 -3.70 1.26 -5.25
N PHE A 325 -3.24 1.13 -6.48
CA PHE A 325 -1.81 1.00 -6.76
C PHE A 325 -0.98 2.14 -6.17
N TYR A 326 -1.54 3.36 -6.12
CA TYR A 326 -0.80 4.54 -5.64
C TYR A 326 -0.42 4.49 -4.15
N ASN A 327 -1.06 3.64 -3.37
CA ASN A 327 -0.82 3.49 -1.92
C ASN A 327 -0.79 2.02 -1.50
N SER A 328 -0.09 1.21 -2.26
CA SER A 328 0.15 -0.20 -1.93
C SER A 328 1.46 -0.67 -2.53
N PRO A 329 2.09 -1.71 -1.99
CA PRO A 329 3.28 -2.29 -2.60
C PRO A 329 3.03 -2.90 -3.98
N TYR A 330 1.76 -3.09 -4.40
CA TYR A 330 1.41 -3.59 -5.73
C TYR A 330 1.65 -2.56 -6.84
N ASN A 331 2.14 -1.36 -6.52
CA ASN A 331 2.48 -0.29 -7.45
C ASN A 331 3.47 -0.72 -8.54
N ILE A 332 4.21 -1.80 -8.35
CA ILE A 332 5.09 -2.38 -9.37
C ILE A 332 4.32 -2.79 -10.63
N LEU A 333 3.10 -3.31 -10.48
CA LEU A 333 2.25 -3.68 -11.61
C LEU A 333 1.77 -2.45 -12.39
N ALA A 334 1.47 -1.35 -11.69
CA ALA A 334 1.16 -0.07 -12.33
C ALA A 334 2.37 0.49 -13.09
N LEU A 335 3.56 0.36 -12.52
CA LEU A 335 4.81 0.76 -13.18
C LEU A 335 5.05 -0.02 -14.47
N GLU A 336 4.84 -1.33 -14.45
CA GLU A 336 4.94 -2.19 -15.64
C GLU A 336 3.86 -1.89 -16.68
N ALA A 337 2.60 -1.68 -16.26
CA ALA A 337 1.52 -1.28 -17.15
C ALA A 337 1.84 0.05 -17.85
N LEU A 338 2.33 1.05 -17.10
CA LEU A 338 2.81 2.31 -17.67
C LEU A 338 3.93 2.08 -18.67
N ALA A 339 4.95 1.26 -18.34
CA ALA A 339 6.04 0.96 -19.26
C ALA A 339 5.55 0.33 -20.57
N THR A 340 4.54 -0.56 -20.50
CA THR A 340 3.96 -1.20 -21.71
C THR A 340 3.14 -0.22 -22.55
N TRP A 341 2.49 0.77 -21.95
CA TRP A 341 1.72 1.79 -22.69
C TRP A 341 2.62 2.85 -23.30
N LEU A 342 3.68 3.23 -22.58
CA LEU A 342 4.59 4.27 -23.03
C LEU A 342 5.58 3.75 -24.10
N HIS A 343 6.07 2.51 -23.93
CA HIS A 343 7.15 1.93 -24.74
C HIS A 343 6.87 0.45 -25.09
N PRO A 344 5.78 0.14 -25.84
CA PRO A 344 5.27 -1.23 -26.01
C PRO A 344 6.30 -2.20 -26.59
N GLU A 345 7.08 -1.77 -27.59
CA GLU A 345 8.10 -2.62 -28.22
C GLU A 345 9.28 -2.88 -27.28
N ALA A 346 9.76 -1.84 -26.61
CA ALA A 346 10.87 -1.94 -25.67
C ALA A 346 10.50 -2.75 -24.41
N ALA A 347 9.27 -2.64 -23.94
CA ALA A 347 8.75 -3.43 -22.81
C ALA A 347 8.69 -4.91 -23.18
N ARG A 348 8.12 -5.24 -24.36
CA ARG A 348 8.07 -6.62 -24.86
C ARG A 348 9.47 -7.22 -25.03
N ALA A 349 10.41 -6.47 -25.59
CA ALA A 349 11.77 -6.93 -25.79
C ALA A 349 12.51 -7.25 -24.48
N ARG A 350 12.08 -6.69 -23.35
CA ARG A 350 12.62 -6.90 -22.01
C ARG A 350 11.79 -7.86 -21.15
N GLY A 351 10.73 -8.45 -21.72
CA GLY A 351 9.86 -9.36 -20.98
C GLY A 351 9.08 -8.68 -19.84
N ILE A 352 8.79 -7.38 -19.96
CA ILE A 352 7.92 -6.68 -19.01
C ILE A 352 6.48 -7.05 -19.37
N ASP A 353 5.82 -7.79 -18.48
CA ASP A 353 4.48 -8.33 -18.66
C ASP A 353 3.69 -8.23 -17.35
N PRO A 354 2.94 -7.15 -17.15
CA PRO A 354 2.17 -6.94 -15.93
C PRO A 354 1.10 -8.01 -15.67
N GLU A 355 0.58 -8.68 -16.71
CA GLU A 355 -0.39 -9.79 -16.55
C GLU A 355 0.28 -11.04 -15.96
N ALA A 356 1.46 -11.41 -16.47
CA ALA A 356 2.23 -12.53 -15.94
C ALA A 356 2.66 -12.25 -14.50
N ASP A 357 3.05 -10.99 -14.20
CA ASP A 357 3.49 -10.59 -12.87
C ASP A 357 2.33 -10.44 -11.88
N LEU A 358 1.14 -10.05 -12.33
CA LEU A 358 -0.09 -10.16 -11.54
C LEU A 358 -0.37 -11.61 -11.17
N GLY A 359 -0.23 -12.54 -12.13
CA GLY A 359 -0.34 -13.98 -11.88
C GLY A 359 0.68 -14.46 -10.85
N THR A 360 1.92 -14.00 -10.94
CA THR A 360 2.99 -14.31 -9.98
C THR A 360 2.69 -13.75 -8.59
N LEU A 361 2.22 -12.50 -8.49
CA LEU A 361 1.84 -11.87 -7.23
C LEU A 361 0.79 -12.71 -6.49
N TYR A 362 -0.28 -13.07 -7.18
CA TYR A 362 -1.36 -13.85 -6.57
C TYR A 362 -0.97 -15.32 -6.31
N GLY A 363 -0.26 -15.96 -7.25
CA GLY A 363 0.13 -17.36 -7.10
C GLY A 363 1.18 -17.60 -6.00
N THR A 364 2.11 -16.65 -5.85
CA THR A 364 3.25 -16.79 -4.94
C THR A 364 3.03 -16.11 -3.59
N PHE A 365 2.50 -14.88 -3.58
CA PHE A 365 2.50 -14.03 -2.38
C PHE A 365 1.13 -13.87 -1.73
N LEU A 366 0.04 -14.09 -2.45
CA LEU A 366 -1.31 -13.90 -1.93
C LEU A 366 -2.05 -15.22 -1.85
N SER A 367 -3.07 -15.30 -0.97
CA SER A 367 -3.96 -16.47 -0.86
C SER A 367 -5.36 -16.21 -1.42
N ALA A 368 -5.69 -14.94 -1.72
CA ALA A 368 -6.93 -14.60 -2.40
C ALA A 368 -6.86 -15.00 -3.88
N PRO A 369 -7.98 -15.36 -4.51
CA PRO A 369 -7.99 -15.68 -5.94
C PRO A 369 -7.69 -14.44 -6.78
N VAL A 370 -6.99 -14.63 -7.92
CA VAL A 370 -6.85 -13.59 -8.94
C VAL A 370 -8.25 -13.36 -9.55
N ALA A 371 -8.87 -12.27 -9.16
CA ALA A 371 -10.17 -11.88 -9.72
C ALA A 371 -10.22 -10.36 -9.81
N GLY A 372 -10.57 -9.84 -11.00
CA GLY A 372 -10.73 -8.42 -11.24
C GLY A 372 -9.96 -7.90 -12.43
N THR A 373 -10.13 -6.61 -12.67
CA THR A 373 -9.52 -5.87 -13.78
C THR A 373 -8.74 -4.70 -13.20
N TYR A 374 -7.44 -4.79 -13.19
CA TYR A 374 -6.56 -3.81 -12.54
C TYR A 374 -6.11 -2.69 -13.49
N TRP A 375 -6.21 -2.94 -14.80
CA TRP A 375 -6.02 -1.96 -15.87
C TRP A 375 -6.92 -2.30 -17.04
N THR A 376 -7.27 -1.30 -17.84
CA THR A 376 -8.20 -1.49 -18.98
C THR A 376 -7.88 -0.49 -20.09
N ASP A 377 -8.15 -0.91 -21.30
CA ASP A 377 -8.20 -0.09 -22.51
C ASP A 377 -9.67 0.24 -22.87
N PRO A 378 -9.95 1.25 -23.70
CA PRO A 378 -11.28 1.51 -24.23
C PRO A 378 -11.87 0.27 -24.90
N GLY A 379 -13.20 0.09 -24.80
CA GLY A 379 -13.92 -1.12 -25.23
C GLY A 379 -13.71 -1.52 -26.68
N THR A 380 -13.52 -0.56 -27.57
CA THR A 380 -13.17 -0.78 -28.98
C THR A 380 -11.84 -1.49 -29.19
N ARG A 381 -10.87 -1.31 -28.28
CA ARG A 381 -9.58 -2.00 -28.32
C ARG A 381 -9.56 -3.31 -27.56
N ALA A 382 -10.34 -3.44 -26.50
CA ALA A 382 -10.49 -4.70 -25.77
C ALA A 382 -11.04 -5.81 -26.68
N GLY A 383 -12.00 -5.48 -27.55
CA GLY A 383 -12.50 -6.38 -28.59
C GLY A 383 -11.46 -6.79 -29.64
N ALA A 384 -10.62 -5.85 -30.05
CA ALA A 384 -9.56 -6.11 -31.06
C ALA A 384 -8.43 -7.00 -30.52
N ARG A 385 -8.04 -6.86 -29.25
CA ARG A 385 -7.05 -7.76 -28.60
C ARG A 385 -7.55 -9.18 -28.41
N ARG A 386 -8.86 -9.37 -28.13
CA ARG A 386 -9.49 -10.71 -28.06
C ARG A 386 -9.63 -11.39 -29.42
N ALA A 387 -9.67 -10.62 -30.53
CA ALA A 387 -9.79 -11.14 -31.88
C ALA A 387 -8.45 -11.48 -32.55
N ALA A 388 -7.32 -11.13 -31.97
CA ALA A 388 -6.02 -11.54 -32.47
C ALA A 388 -5.81 -13.04 -32.19
N PRO A 389 -5.63 -13.91 -33.20
CA PRO A 389 -5.45 -15.33 -32.98
C PRO A 389 -4.16 -15.53 -32.20
N ALA A 390 -4.20 -16.40 -31.18
CA ALA A 390 -3.02 -16.96 -30.56
C ALA A 390 -2.16 -17.55 -31.70
N GLY A 391 -1.09 -16.86 -32.05
CA GLY A 391 -0.14 -17.32 -33.05
C GLY A 391 0.42 -18.67 -32.63
N ARG A 392 0.38 -19.61 -33.53
CA ARG A 392 0.81 -21.00 -33.41
C ARG A 392 2.29 -21.10 -32.99
#